data_9b421d9b8b7c0bb05712e28b062a6697
#
_entry.id   9b421d9b8b7c0bb05712e28b062a6697
#
_cell.length_a   1.000
_cell.length_b   1.000
_cell.length_c   1.000
_cell.angle_alpha   90.00
_cell.angle_beta   90.00
_cell.angle_gamma   90.00
#
_symmetry.space_group_name_H-M   'P 1'
#
loop_
_entity.id
_entity.type
_entity.pdbx_description
1 polymer ?
#
loop_
_entity_poly.entity_id
_entity_poly.type
_entity_poly.pdbx_seq_one_letter_code
_entity_poly.pdbx_strand_id
1 'polypeptide(L)'
;MIKKSNKLLIANKESIICGWNLIKKKLKKYKTSFIPIDSEHFSIWSLIGNHDRKQIDKIYITASGGPFLNWPKKRIMKATPSKALKHPNWSMGKKISIDSATMMNKVFEVIETQRIFELPKTKIKILIHDKSYVHA
;
A
#
# COMPACT_ATOMS: atom_id res chain seq x y z
N MET A 1 -5.94 21.88 -6.91
CA MET A 1 -5.24 20.89 -7.76
C MET A 1 -6.21 20.09 -8.64
N ILE A 2 -7.08 19.23 -8.12
CA ILE A 2 -7.93 18.30 -8.91
C ILE A 2 -8.73 19.02 -10.02
N LYS A 3 -9.31 20.20 -9.72
CA LYS A 3 -10.10 21.00 -10.68
C LYS A 3 -9.33 21.40 -11.97
N LYS A 4 -7.99 21.45 -11.88
CA LYS A 4 -7.12 21.94 -12.97
C LYS A 4 -6.21 20.85 -13.55
N SER A 5 -6.51 19.60 -13.27
CA SER A 5 -5.66 18.46 -13.66
C SER A 5 -6.45 17.41 -14.41
N ASN A 6 -5.91 16.86 -15.49
CA ASN A 6 -6.50 15.73 -16.21
C ASN A 6 -6.21 14.40 -15.49
N LYS A 7 -5.06 14.31 -14.83
CA LYS A 7 -4.63 13.13 -14.08
C LYS A 7 -4.13 13.53 -12.70
N LEU A 8 -4.46 12.76 -11.69
CA LEU A 8 -4.00 12.92 -10.32
C LEU A 8 -3.21 11.68 -9.90
N LEU A 9 -1.99 11.91 -9.46
CA LEU A 9 -1.09 10.88 -8.94
C LEU A 9 -0.85 11.17 -7.46
N ILE A 10 -1.08 10.18 -6.60
CA ILE A 10 -0.88 10.33 -5.14
C ILE A 10 0.01 9.21 -4.66
N ALA A 11 1.12 9.57 -3.99
CA ALA A 11 2.00 8.65 -3.26
C ALA A 11 1.71 8.62 -1.76
N ASN A 12 1.08 9.67 -1.24
CA ASN A 12 0.85 9.83 0.18
C ASN A 12 -0.31 8.96 0.66
N LYS A 13 0.01 7.91 1.40
CA LYS A 13 -0.96 6.93 1.94
C LYS A 13 -2.00 7.60 2.83
N GLU A 14 -1.57 8.53 3.66
CA GLU A 14 -2.43 9.20 4.63
C GLU A 14 -3.54 10.00 3.93
N SER A 15 -3.23 10.64 2.82
CA SER A 15 -4.25 11.35 2.01
C SER A 15 -5.33 10.40 1.50
N ILE A 16 -4.95 9.21 1.05
CA ILE A 16 -5.90 8.19 0.58
C ILE A 16 -6.69 7.62 1.77
N ILE A 17 -6.00 7.29 2.85
CA ILE A 17 -6.64 6.71 4.03
C ILE A 17 -7.63 7.71 4.67
N CYS A 18 -7.25 8.96 4.82
CA CYS A 18 -8.10 9.95 5.49
C CYS A 18 -9.11 10.64 4.55
N GLY A 19 -8.72 10.88 3.30
CA GLY A 19 -9.45 11.77 2.40
C GLY A 19 -10.11 11.13 1.20
N TRP A 20 -10.06 9.80 1.02
CA TRP A 20 -10.47 9.14 -0.23
C TRP A 20 -11.88 9.50 -0.70
N ASN A 21 -12.86 9.55 0.19
CA ASN A 21 -14.22 9.90 -0.17
C ASN A 21 -14.35 11.32 -0.76
N LEU A 22 -13.59 12.26 -0.23
CA LEU A 22 -13.54 13.64 -0.75
C LEU A 22 -12.81 13.68 -2.09
N ILE A 23 -11.67 12.98 -2.19
CA ILE A 23 -10.89 12.85 -3.42
C ILE A 23 -11.76 12.26 -4.51
N LYS A 24 -12.41 11.11 -4.27
CA LYS A 24 -13.28 10.42 -5.23
C LYS A 24 -14.43 11.32 -5.75
N LYS A 25 -15.10 12.06 -4.84
CA LYS A 25 -16.13 13.03 -5.23
C LYS A 25 -15.59 14.11 -6.18
N LYS A 26 -14.37 14.62 -5.89
CA LYS A 26 -13.75 15.66 -6.73
C LYS A 26 -13.25 15.11 -8.05
N LEU A 27 -12.66 13.91 -8.07
CA LEU A 27 -12.25 13.23 -9.31
C LEU A 27 -13.45 13.07 -10.25
N LYS A 28 -14.57 12.56 -9.72
CA LYS A 28 -15.82 12.41 -10.50
C LYS A 28 -16.35 13.75 -11.01
N LYS A 29 -16.42 14.79 -10.12
CA LYS A 29 -16.92 16.11 -10.47
C LYS A 29 -16.12 16.77 -11.59
N TYR A 30 -14.81 16.62 -11.59
CA TYR A 30 -13.92 17.32 -12.53
C TYR A 30 -13.40 16.41 -13.65
N LYS A 31 -13.91 15.17 -13.75
CA LYS A 31 -13.51 14.16 -14.74
C LYS A 31 -11.98 13.93 -14.75
N THR A 32 -11.34 14.06 -13.59
CA THR A 32 -9.90 13.82 -13.41
C THR A 32 -9.68 12.33 -13.18
N SER A 33 -8.78 11.71 -13.94
CA SER A 33 -8.40 10.31 -13.71
C SER A 33 -7.42 10.20 -12.53
N PHE A 34 -7.44 9.07 -11.84
CA PHE A 34 -6.53 8.77 -10.73
C PHE A 34 -5.63 7.59 -11.08
N ILE A 35 -4.34 7.73 -10.78
CA ILE A 35 -3.36 6.66 -10.92
C ILE A 35 -2.65 6.53 -9.57
N PRO A 36 -2.72 5.36 -8.91
CA PRO A 36 -1.94 5.10 -7.71
C PRO A 36 -0.46 4.97 -8.09
N ILE A 37 0.44 5.53 -7.29
CA ILE A 37 1.89 5.43 -7.55
C ILE A 37 2.66 4.71 -6.44
N ASP A 38 2.00 4.32 -5.37
CA ASP A 38 2.55 3.31 -4.48
C ASP A 38 2.75 2.00 -5.26
N SER A 39 3.89 1.34 -5.10
CA SER A 39 4.29 0.24 -5.98
C SER A 39 3.32 -0.94 -5.98
N GLU A 40 2.77 -1.27 -4.83
CA GLU A 40 1.78 -2.33 -4.67
C GLU A 40 0.48 -1.97 -5.39
N HIS A 41 0.00 -0.76 -5.18
CA HIS A 41 -1.25 -0.30 -5.81
C HIS A 41 -1.09 -0.05 -7.30
N PHE A 42 0.07 0.42 -7.75
CA PHE A 42 0.38 0.54 -9.18
C PHE A 42 0.40 -0.83 -9.85
N SER A 43 1.00 -1.84 -9.20
CA SER A 43 0.99 -3.23 -9.68
C SER A 43 -0.44 -3.76 -9.81
N ILE A 44 -1.27 -3.62 -8.77
CA ILE A 44 -2.68 -4.02 -8.80
C ILE A 44 -3.43 -3.28 -9.92
N TRP A 45 -3.26 -1.97 -10.02
CA TRP A 45 -3.92 -1.15 -11.04
C TRP A 45 -3.55 -1.59 -12.46
N SER A 46 -2.27 -1.87 -12.69
CA SER A 46 -1.75 -2.34 -13.98
C SER A 46 -2.31 -3.74 -14.33
N LEU A 47 -2.34 -4.65 -13.36
CA LEU A 47 -2.84 -6.02 -13.56
C LEU A 47 -4.36 -6.06 -13.79
N ILE A 48 -5.12 -5.27 -13.05
CA ILE A 48 -6.58 -5.20 -13.22
C ILE A 48 -6.92 -4.61 -14.60
N GLY A 49 -6.19 -3.56 -15.04
CA GLY A 49 -6.45 -2.94 -16.34
C GLY A 49 -7.94 -2.62 -16.54
N ASN A 50 -8.51 -3.17 -17.62
CA ASN A 50 -9.93 -3.02 -17.97
C ASN A 50 -10.79 -4.22 -17.54
N HIS A 51 -10.25 -5.17 -16.76
CA HIS A 51 -11.03 -6.32 -16.33
C HIS A 51 -12.13 -5.94 -15.34
N ASP A 52 -13.26 -6.67 -15.39
CA ASP A 52 -14.33 -6.48 -14.42
C ASP A 52 -13.83 -6.92 -13.02
N ARG A 53 -13.95 -6.03 -12.05
CA ARG A 53 -13.60 -6.29 -10.65
C ARG A 53 -14.37 -7.45 -10.03
N LYS A 54 -15.54 -7.81 -10.58
CA LYS A 54 -16.31 -8.97 -10.13
C LYS A 54 -15.60 -10.27 -10.41
N GLN A 55 -14.78 -10.33 -11.47
CA GLN A 55 -14.01 -11.51 -11.87
C GLN A 55 -12.77 -11.72 -11.00
N ILE A 56 -12.39 -10.74 -10.18
CA ILE A 56 -11.24 -10.86 -9.28
C ILE A 56 -11.65 -11.76 -8.12
N ASP A 57 -11.01 -12.92 -7.99
CA ASP A 57 -11.17 -13.79 -6.83
C ASP A 57 -10.41 -13.23 -5.63
N LYS A 58 -9.10 -13.02 -5.80
CA LYS A 58 -8.21 -12.53 -4.73
C LYS A 58 -7.14 -11.60 -5.29
N ILE A 59 -6.69 -10.69 -4.44
CA ILE A 59 -5.48 -9.88 -4.63
C ILE A 59 -4.49 -10.25 -3.53
N TYR A 60 -3.26 -10.51 -3.92
CA TYR A 60 -2.15 -10.75 -3.03
C TYR A 60 -1.22 -9.54 -3.04
N ILE A 61 -1.10 -8.86 -1.90
CA ILE A 61 -0.14 -7.79 -1.70
C ILE A 61 1.08 -8.40 -1.04
N THR A 62 2.26 -8.19 -1.61
CA THR A 62 3.48 -8.74 -1.02
C THR A 62 4.06 -7.82 0.04
N ALA A 63 4.83 -8.38 0.94
CA ALA A 63 5.58 -7.68 1.97
C ALA A 63 6.97 -8.30 2.12
N SER A 64 8.00 -7.46 2.24
CA SER A 64 9.35 -7.94 2.57
C SER A 64 9.44 -8.58 3.96
N GLY A 65 8.49 -8.28 4.85
CA GLY A 65 8.49 -8.70 6.24
C GLY A 65 9.28 -7.77 7.17
N GLY A 66 10.01 -6.82 6.59
CA GLY A 66 10.79 -5.83 7.36
C GLY A 66 11.97 -6.42 8.12
N PRO A 67 12.67 -5.59 8.94
CA PRO A 67 13.90 -6.00 9.63
C PRO A 67 13.69 -7.04 10.74
N PHE A 68 12.45 -7.31 11.13
CA PHE A 68 12.12 -8.23 12.23
C PHE A 68 11.53 -9.56 11.78
N LEU A 69 11.48 -9.83 10.46
CA LEU A 69 10.83 -11.01 9.89
C LEU A 69 11.24 -12.31 10.60
N ASN A 70 12.53 -12.50 10.82
CA ASN A 70 13.08 -13.73 11.41
C ASN A 70 13.40 -13.59 12.91
N TRP A 71 12.88 -12.56 13.58
CA TRP A 71 13.16 -12.37 14.99
C TRP A 71 12.16 -13.13 15.85
N PRO A 72 12.64 -13.84 16.90
CA PRO A 72 11.72 -14.43 17.87
C PRO A 72 10.96 -13.35 18.63
N LYS A 73 9.73 -13.61 19.02
CA LYS A 73 8.81 -12.66 19.69
C LYS A 73 9.46 -11.96 20.89
N LYS A 74 10.21 -12.71 21.72
CA LYS A 74 10.93 -12.15 22.88
C LYS A 74 11.95 -11.08 22.51
N ARG A 75 12.58 -11.20 21.33
CA ARG A 75 13.53 -10.21 20.82
C ARG A 75 12.83 -8.99 20.23
N ILE A 76 11.71 -9.20 19.56
CA ILE A 76 10.89 -8.09 19.02
C ILE A 76 10.42 -7.17 20.14
N MET A 77 10.00 -7.71 21.28
CA MET A 77 9.58 -6.93 22.46
C MET A 77 10.68 -6.01 23.04
N LYS A 78 11.94 -6.29 22.73
CA LYS A 78 13.10 -5.48 23.11
C LYS A 78 13.73 -4.72 21.92
N ALA A 79 12.96 -4.57 20.84
CA ALA A 79 13.43 -3.85 19.67
C ALA A 79 13.52 -2.35 19.96
N THR A 80 14.58 -1.73 19.47
CA THR A 80 14.78 -0.29 19.57
C THR A 80 14.42 0.40 18.26
N PRO A 81 14.06 1.71 18.27
CA PRO A 81 13.85 2.47 17.04
C PRO A 81 15.01 2.39 16.05
N SER A 82 16.24 2.44 16.55
CA SER A 82 17.45 2.30 15.73
C SER A 82 17.51 0.98 14.95
N LYS A 83 17.02 -0.13 15.54
CA LYS A 83 16.95 -1.43 14.86
C LYS A 83 15.80 -1.47 13.84
N ALA A 84 14.68 -0.83 14.16
CA ALA A 84 13.53 -0.75 13.25
C ALA A 84 13.83 0.09 11.99
N LEU A 85 14.74 1.07 12.09
CA LEU A 85 15.17 1.89 10.96
C LEU A 85 16.08 1.17 9.96
N LYS A 86 16.63 0.00 10.32
CA LYS A 86 17.53 -0.77 9.45
C LYS A 86 16.74 -1.76 8.59
N HIS A 87 16.14 -1.25 7.49
CA HIS A 87 15.46 -2.13 6.55
C HIS A 87 16.46 -2.96 5.73
N PRO A 88 16.26 -4.29 5.55
CA PRO A 88 17.22 -5.14 4.86
C PRO A 88 17.40 -4.80 3.38
N ASN A 89 16.31 -4.42 2.69
CA ASN A 89 16.30 -4.27 1.23
C ASN A 89 16.26 -2.81 0.76
N TRP A 90 15.79 -1.87 1.61
CA TRP A 90 15.46 -0.52 1.15
C TRP A 90 16.05 0.55 2.05
N SER A 91 16.58 1.61 1.44
CA SER A 91 16.89 2.87 2.12
C SER A 91 15.69 3.80 1.99
N MET A 92 14.97 4.02 3.08
CA MET A 92 13.70 4.77 3.09
C MET A 92 13.68 5.82 4.19
N GLY A 93 12.70 6.73 4.13
CA GLY A 93 12.46 7.68 5.21
C GLY A 93 12.14 7.01 6.55
N LYS A 94 12.41 7.68 7.65
CA LYS A 94 12.26 7.13 9.02
C LYS A 94 10.87 6.57 9.30
N LYS A 95 9.81 7.31 8.93
CA LYS A 95 8.42 6.89 9.17
C LYS A 95 8.12 5.56 8.48
N ILE A 96 8.35 5.47 7.17
CA ILE A 96 8.02 4.27 6.40
C ILE A 96 8.89 3.06 6.82
N SER A 97 10.13 3.29 7.29
CA SER A 97 10.98 2.22 7.83
C SER A 97 10.39 1.63 9.12
N ILE A 98 9.87 2.47 10.01
CA ILE A 98 9.17 2.02 11.22
C ILE A 98 7.86 1.31 10.85
N ASP A 99 7.08 1.85 9.92
CA ASP A 99 5.84 1.24 9.46
C ASP A 99 6.10 -0.15 8.83
N SER A 100 7.20 -0.30 8.09
CA SER A 100 7.64 -1.59 7.55
C SER A 100 8.03 -2.58 8.65
N ALA A 101 8.83 -2.13 9.61
CA ALA A 101 9.28 -2.96 10.73
C ALA A 101 8.13 -3.49 11.59
N THR A 102 7.06 -2.74 11.70
CA THR A 102 5.85 -3.07 12.48
C THR A 102 4.74 -3.70 11.64
N MET A 103 4.94 -3.87 10.34
CA MET A 103 3.92 -4.26 9.35
C MET A 103 2.75 -3.26 9.22
N MET A 104 2.82 -2.10 9.86
CA MET A 104 1.80 -1.04 9.71
C MET A 104 1.71 -0.51 8.28
N ASN A 105 2.83 -0.45 7.55
CA ASN A 105 2.79 -0.11 6.13
C ASN A 105 1.82 -1.01 5.36
N LYS A 106 1.85 -2.31 5.63
CA LYS A 106 0.98 -3.28 4.96
C LYS A 106 -0.49 -3.16 5.39
N VAL A 107 -0.74 -2.77 6.64
CA VAL A 107 -2.11 -2.43 7.10
C VAL A 107 -2.66 -1.24 6.31
N PHE A 108 -1.87 -0.18 6.13
CA PHE A 108 -2.25 0.97 5.33
C PHE A 108 -2.53 0.58 3.89
N GLU A 109 -1.69 -0.22 3.27
CA GLU A 109 -1.87 -0.69 1.90
C GLU A 109 -3.14 -1.54 1.71
N VAL A 110 -3.52 -2.37 2.68
CA VAL A 110 -4.80 -3.08 2.66
C VAL A 110 -5.97 -2.10 2.66
N ILE A 111 -5.93 -1.06 3.51
CA ILE A 111 -6.97 -0.03 3.57
C ILE A 111 -7.04 0.76 2.26
N GLU A 112 -5.90 1.14 1.69
CA GLU A 112 -5.82 1.82 0.40
C GLU A 112 -6.40 0.95 -0.72
N THR A 113 -6.02 -0.32 -0.77
CA THR A 113 -6.54 -1.28 -1.77
C THR A 113 -8.06 -1.37 -1.71
N GLN A 114 -8.63 -1.48 -0.50
CA GLN A 114 -10.08 -1.49 -0.34
C GLN A 114 -10.73 -0.22 -0.88
N ARG A 115 -10.12 0.94 -0.63
CA ARG A 115 -10.67 2.24 -1.02
C ARG A 115 -10.53 2.52 -2.49
N ILE A 116 -9.34 2.31 -3.04
CA ILE A 116 -9.01 2.60 -4.44
C ILE A 116 -9.76 1.66 -5.38
N PHE A 117 -9.72 0.36 -5.09
CA PHE A 117 -10.28 -0.67 -5.98
C PHE A 117 -11.68 -1.13 -5.60
N GLU A 118 -12.24 -0.62 -4.49
CA GLU A 118 -13.59 -0.96 -3.99
C GLU A 118 -13.79 -2.47 -3.79
N LEU A 119 -12.75 -3.14 -3.30
CA LEU A 119 -12.75 -4.57 -3.05
C LEU A 119 -13.01 -4.85 -1.56
N PRO A 120 -13.79 -5.90 -1.24
CA PRO A 120 -13.97 -6.31 0.15
C PRO A 120 -12.66 -6.87 0.73
N LYS A 121 -12.44 -6.65 2.01
CA LYS A 121 -11.22 -7.13 2.71
C LYS A 121 -11.00 -8.64 2.59
N THR A 122 -12.06 -9.42 2.40
CA THR A 122 -11.99 -10.87 2.24
C THR A 122 -11.24 -11.30 1.00
N LYS A 123 -11.23 -10.46 -0.04
CA LYS A 123 -10.49 -10.69 -1.29
C LYS A 123 -9.02 -10.25 -1.22
N ILE A 124 -8.59 -9.57 -0.16
CA ILE A 124 -7.22 -9.05 -0.04
C ILE A 124 -6.43 -9.95 0.90
N LYS A 125 -5.29 -10.44 0.44
CA LYS A 125 -4.37 -11.29 1.19
C LYS A 125 -2.97 -10.67 1.21
N ILE A 126 -2.21 -10.96 2.25
CA ILE A 126 -0.81 -10.54 2.37
C ILE A 126 0.06 -11.79 2.24
N LEU A 127 1.09 -11.68 1.41
CA LEU A 127 2.12 -12.72 1.28
C LEU A 127 3.48 -12.12 1.65
N ILE A 128 4.26 -12.86 2.42
CA ILE A 128 5.65 -12.50 2.67
C ILE A 128 6.49 -12.93 1.46
N HIS A 129 7.20 -11.97 0.88
CA HIS A 129 8.13 -12.16 -0.21
C HIS A 129 9.39 -11.37 0.09
N ASP A 130 10.34 -12.01 0.78
CA ASP A 130 11.55 -11.40 1.33
C ASP A 130 12.43 -10.69 0.29
N LYS A 131 12.49 -11.24 -0.93
CA LYS A 131 13.26 -10.66 -2.04
C LYS A 131 12.59 -9.47 -2.72
N SER A 132 11.29 -9.26 -2.50
CA SER A 132 10.51 -8.11 -3.00
C SER A 132 10.58 -7.90 -4.53
N TYR A 133 10.65 -8.98 -5.32
CA TYR A 133 10.63 -8.88 -6.80
C TYR A 133 9.22 -8.65 -7.36
N VAL A 134 8.20 -9.03 -6.62
CA VAL A 134 6.80 -8.89 -6.99
C VAL A 134 6.11 -8.08 -5.91
N HIS A 135 5.30 -7.09 -6.29
CA HIS A 135 4.59 -6.20 -5.36
C HIS A 135 3.13 -6.59 -5.15
N ALA A 136 2.51 -7.12 -6.18
CA ALA A 136 1.15 -7.66 -6.09
C ALA A 136 0.87 -8.66 -7.22
#